data_1529b7c095ee2044aaec6dddf5b03ff0
#
_entry.id   1529b7c095ee2044aaec6dddf5b03ff0
#
_cell.length_a   1.000
_cell.length_b   1.000
_cell.length_c   1.000
_cell.angle_alpha   90.00
_cell.angle_beta   90.00
_cell.angle_gamma   90.00
#
_symmetry.space_group_name_H-M   'P 1'
#
loop_
_entity.id
_entity.type
_entity.pdbx_description
1 polymer ?
#
loop_
_entity_poly.entity_id
_entity_poly.type
_entity_poly.pdbx_seq_one_letter_code
_entity_poly.pdbx_strand_id
1 'polypeptide(L)'
;MKHTPIVVEATINAAPDAVWKAFTNKDRMREWQFDINEFKPVVGFEFSFLGGPPEKKYRHVCRITEASPAQKLSYSWRYDGYDGMSQVTFELFPAGDRTRLRVTHAGVDTFPASNSDFAKTNFVTGWTEIVGDIKKKLEQK
;
A
#
# COMPACT_ATOMS: atom_id res chain seq x y z
N MET A 1 14.41 -3.69 18.69
CA MET A 1 13.89 -3.97 18.47
C MET A 1 12.75 -3.69 18.02
N LYS A 2 12.13 -3.47 18.10
CA LYS A 2 10.98 -3.05 18.08
C LYS A 2 10.53 -2.34 16.89
N HIS A 3 11.23 -1.81 16.05
CA HIS A 3 10.84 -1.02 14.89
C HIS A 3 10.98 -1.83 13.60
N THR A 4 10.73 -3.14 13.71
CA THR A 4 10.81 -4.02 12.54
C THR A 4 9.69 -3.68 11.56
N PRO A 5 9.99 -3.38 10.29
CA PRO A 5 8.94 -3.08 9.32
C PRO A 5 8.12 -4.31 8.97
N ILE A 6 6.90 -4.04 8.51
CA ILE A 6 6.03 -5.09 8.00
C ILE A 6 6.44 -5.35 6.55
N VAL A 7 6.62 -6.60 6.19
CA VAL A 7 6.98 -6.99 4.81
C VAL A 7 6.00 -8.05 4.35
N VAL A 8 5.34 -7.81 3.21
CA VAL A 8 4.44 -8.77 2.61
C VAL A 8 4.86 -8.93 1.15
N GLU A 9 5.04 -10.17 0.71
CA GLU A 9 5.51 -10.47 -0.64
C GLU A 9 4.62 -11.49 -1.32
N ALA A 10 4.53 -11.40 -2.65
CA ALA A 10 3.88 -12.41 -3.45
C ALA A 10 4.49 -12.39 -4.84
N THR A 11 4.55 -13.57 -5.46
CA THR A 11 4.95 -13.68 -6.86
C THR A 11 3.66 -13.71 -7.69
N ILE A 12 3.56 -12.78 -8.63
CA ILE A 12 2.36 -12.58 -9.42
C ILE A 12 2.67 -12.97 -10.87
N ASN A 13 1.77 -13.76 -11.46
CA ASN A 13 1.94 -14.20 -12.86
C ASN A 13 1.47 -13.08 -13.79
N ALA A 14 2.21 -12.00 -13.82
CA ALA A 14 1.95 -10.83 -14.64
C ALA A 14 3.23 -10.04 -14.79
N ALA A 15 3.35 -9.30 -15.88
CA ALA A 15 4.54 -8.48 -16.14
C ALA A 15 4.58 -7.28 -15.18
N PRO A 16 5.77 -6.73 -14.91
CA PRO A 16 5.89 -5.59 -13.98
C PRO A 16 4.98 -4.41 -14.34
N ASP A 17 4.79 -4.11 -15.61
CA ASP A 17 3.91 -3.01 -16.01
C ASP A 17 2.47 -3.23 -15.54
N ALA A 18 1.98 -4.46 -15.65
CA ALA A 18 0.62 -4.78 -15.24
C ALA A 18 0.48 -4.68 -13.72
N VAL A 19 1.50 -5.15 -12.99
CA VAL A 19 1.49 -5.05 -11.53
C VAL A 19 1.54 -3.59 -11.11
N TRP A 20 2.39 -2.80 -11.77
CA TRP A 20 2.51 -1.37 -11.48
C TRP A 20 1.18 -0.65 -11.61
N LYS A 21 0.42 -0.94 -12.67
CA LYS A 21 -0.86 -0.29 -12.90
C LYS A 21 -1.89 -0.64 -11.82
N ALA A 22 -1.76 -1.82 -11.22
CA ALA A 22 -2.74 -2.24 -10.21
C ALA A 22 -2.75 -1.31 -9.01
N PHE A 23 -1.61 -0.70 -8.66
CA PHE A 23 -1.54 0.20 -7.51
C PHE A 23 -1.16 1.63 -7.87
N THR A 24 -1.20 2.00 -9.15
CA THR A 24 -0.97 3.39 -9.57
C THR A 24 -2.10 3.95 -10.42
N ASN A 25 -3.04 3.11 -10.85
CA ASN A 25 -4.19 3.56 -11.62
C ASN A 25 -5.41 3.61 -10.69
N LYS A 26 -6.05 4.78 -10.56
CA LYS A 26 -7.11 4.95 -9.58
C LYS A 26 -8.29 4.01 -9.78
N ASP A 27 -8.61 3.68 -11.03
CA ASP A 27 -9.72 2.76 -11.31
C ASP A 27 -9.39 1.34 -10.88
N ARG A 28 -8.13 0.92 -11.05
CA ARG A 28 -7.69 -0.38 -10.58
C ARG A 28 -7.61 -0.43 -9.06
N MET A 29 -7.10 0.65 -8.44
CA MET A 29 -6.99 0.72 -6.98
C MET A 29 -8.36 0.62 -6.33
N ARG A 30 -9.38 1.19 -6.95
CA ARG A 30 -10.74 1.14 -6.43
C ARG A 30 -11.28 -0.30 -6.37
N GLU A 31 -10.78 -1.16 -7.24
CA GLU A 31 -11.25 -2.55 -7.32
C GLU A 31 -10.89 -3.36 -6.08
N TRP A 32 -9.86 -2.92 -5.31
CA TRP A 32 -9.42 -3.73 -4.19
C TRP A 32 -9.14 -2.97 -2.90
N GLN A 33 -9.62 -1.75 -2.74
CA GLN A 33 -9.62 -1.14 -1.43
C GLN A 33 -9.68 0.38 -1.45
N PHE A 34 -8.83 1.03 -2.22
CA PHE A 34 -8.63 2.47 -2.08
C PHE A 34 -9.49 3.23 -3.07
N ASP A 35 -10.51 3.94 -2.55
CA ASP A 35 -11.33 4.80 -3.38
C ASP A 35 -10.71 6.20 -3.39
N ILE A 36 -9.83 6.41 -4.33
CA ILE A 36 -9.07 7.64 -4.45
C ILE A 36 -9.58 8.42 -5.67
N ASN A 37 -9.90 9.70 -5.49
CA ASN A 37 -10.43 10.53 -6.58
C ASN A 37 -9.44 10.73 -7.71
N GLU A 38 -8.18 10.92 -7.36
CA GLU A 38 -7.15 11.11 -8.35
C GLU A 38 -5.84 10.56 -7.83
N PHE A 39 -5.05 9.95 -8.70
CA PHE A 39 -3.75 9.41 -8.33
C PHE A 39 -2.76 9.60 -9.46
N LYS A 40 -1.58 10.15 -9.13
CA LYS A 40 -0.48 10.30 -10.07
C LYS A 40 0.79 9.79 -9.39
N PRO A 41 1.53 8.84 -9.99
CA PRO A 41 2.76 8.33 -9.39
C PRO A 41 3.93 9.29 -9.62
N VAL A 42 3.84 10.45 -9.01
CA VAL A 42 4.82 11.53 -9.16
C VAL A 42 5.23 12.00 -7.77
N VAL A 43 6.53 12.18 -7.56
CA VAL A 43 7.05 12.65 -6.27
C VAL A 43 6.39 13.98 -5.90
N GLY A 44 5.91 14.06 -4.66
CA GLY A 44 5.23 15.25 -4.15
C GLY A 44 3.71 15.21 -4.28
N PHE A 45 3.18 14.27 -5.08
CA PHE A 45 1.73 14.17 -5.22
C PHE A 45 1.12 13.69 -3.90
N GLU A 46 0.06 14.37 -3.45
CA GLU A 46 -0.65 14.02 -2.23
C GLU A 46 -2.00 13.42 -2.57
N PHE A 47 -2.40 12.40 -1.81
CA PHE A 47 -3.69 11.79 -1.97
C PHE A 47 -4.22 11.37 -0.59
N SER A 48 -5.53 11.21 -0.50
CA SER A 48 -6.15 10.77 0.74
C SER A 48 -7.33 9.87 0.42
N PHE A 49 -7.70 9.05 1.39
CA PHE A 49 -8.84 8.16 1.26
C PHE A 49 -9.33 7.76 2.64
N LEU A 50 -10.58 7.31 2.70
CA LEU A 50 -11.15 6.80 3.94
C LEU A 50 -11.01 5.29 3.96
N GLY A 51 -10.57 4.73 5.09
CA GLY A 51 -10.44 3.30 5.26
C GLY A 51 -10.49 2.94 6.72
N GLY A 52 -10.71 1.66 7.00
CA GLY A 52 -10.76 1.16 8.36
C GLY A 52 -12.01 0.34 8.59
N PRO A 53 -12.28 -0.04 9.86
CA PRO A 53 -13.43 -0.88 10.18
C PRO A 53 -14.73 -0.17 9.85
N PRO A 54 -15.82 -0.92 9.62
CA PRO A 54 -17.10 -0.31 9.25
C PRO A 54 -17.62 0.71 10.26
N GLU A 55 -17.33 0.50 11.54
CA GLU A 55 -17.84 1.38 12.60
C GLU A 55 -17.02 2.66 12.74
N LYS A 56 -15.84 2.73 12.16
CA LYS A 56 -15.03 3.94 12.25
C LYS A 56 -14.02 4.01 11.11
N LYS A 57 -14.22 4.98 10.23
CA LYS A 57 -13.30 5.21 9.13
C LYS A 57 -12.26 6.26 9.51
N TYR A 58 -11.06 6.06 9.02
CA TYR A 58 -9.95 6.99 9.22
C TYR A 58 -9.57 7.61 7.89
N ARG A 59 -9.29 8.91 7.91
CA ARG A 59 -8.78 9.55 6.70
C ARG A 59 -7.29 9.34 6.63
N HIS A 60 -6.88 8.58 5.63
CA HIS A 60 -5.47 8.33 5.34
C HIS A 60 -4.95 9.49 4.51
N VAL A 61 -3.81 10.05 4.87
CA VAL A 61 -3.19 11.15 4.13
C VAL A 61 -1.79 10.69 3.72
N CYS A 62 -1.54 10.71 2.41
CA CYS A 62 -0.33 10.14 1.85
C CYS A 62 0.34 11.12 0.89
N ARG A 63 1.67 11.03 0.81
CA ARG A 63 2.44 11.85 -0.12
C ARG A 63 3.53 11.00 -0.75
N ILE A 64 3.61 11.02 -2.07
CA ILE A 64 4.59 10.21 -2.80
C ILE A 64 5.98 10.78 -2.59
N THR A 65 6.90 9.94 -2.14
CA THR A 65 8.29 10.31 -1.89
C THR A 65 9.25 9.72 -2.91
N GLU A 66 8.84 8.65 -3.60
CA GLU A 66 9.67 8.05 -4.64
C GLU A 66 8.78 7.36 -5.65
N ALA A 67 9.09 7.50 -6.93
CA ALA A 67 8.32 6.86 -8.01
C ALA A 67 9.24 6.53 -9.17
N SER A 68 9.49 5.23 -9.38
CA SER A 68 10.24 4.71 -10.51
C SER A 68 9.32 3.72 -11.23
N PRO A 69 8.80 4.07 -12.41
CA PRO A 69 7.78 3.24 -13.07
C PRO A 69 8.19 1.78 -13.20
N ALA A 70 7.28 0.89 -12.83
CA ALA A 70 7.43 -0.56 -12.88
C ALA A 70 8.57 -1.09 -12.00
N GLN A 71 9.09 -0.27 -11.09
CA GLN A 71 10.18 -0.67 -10.21
C GLN A 71 9.90 -0.38 -8.74
N LYS A 72 9.50 0.85 -8.42
CA LYS A 72 9.35 1.22 -7.02
C LYS A 72 8.43 2.42 -6.85
N LEU A 73 7.53 2.32 -5.87
CA LEU A 73 6.68 3.42 -5.45
C LEU A 73 6.73 3.51 -3.94
N SER A 74 6.98 4.70 -3.41
CA SER A 74 7.04 4.88 -1.98
C SER A 74 6.25 6.13 -1.61
N TYR A 75 5.51 6.08 -0.49
CA TYR A 75 4.78 7.25 -0.01
C TYR A 75 4.65 7.22 1.50
N SER A 76 4.50 8.42 2.07
CA SER A 76 4.23 8.56 3.49
C SER A 76 2.77 8.20 3.76
N TRP A 77 2.48 7.82 5.01
CA TRP A 77 1.16 7.33 5.39
C TRP A 77 0.90 7.81 6.81
N ARG A 78 -0.10 8.66 6.97
CA ARG A 78 -0.51 9.12 8.29
C ARG A 78 -2.03 9.23 8.34
N TYR A 79 -2.55 9.42 9.53
CA TYR A 79 -3.98 9.55 9.73
C TYR A 79 -4.31 10.96 10.19
N ASP A 80 -5.30 11.57 9.56
CA ASP A 80 -5.72 12.92 9.91
C ASP A 80 -6.23 12.94 11.35
N GLY A 81 -5.69 13.87 12.14
CA GLY A 81 -6.08 14.00 13.55
C GLY A 81 -5.38 13.07 14.52
N TYR A 82 -4.39 12.29 14.06
CA TYR A 82 -3.65 11.37 14.91
C TYR A 82 -2.15 11.59 14.77
N ASP A 83 -1.42 11.31 15.85
CA ASP A 83 0.04 11.38 15.83
C ASP A 83 0.62 10.21 15.05
N GLY A 84 1.82 10.40 14.54
CA GLY A 84 2.56 9.34 13.89
C GLY A 84 2.68 9.53 12.40
N MET A 85 3.68 8.86 11.84
CA MET A 85 3.95 8.88 10.41
C MET A 85 4.63 7.59 10.04
N SER A 86 4.18 6.97 8.97
CA SER A 86 4.80 5.75 8.47
C SER A 86 5.14 5.90 7.00
N GLN A 87 5.82 4.91 6.46
CA GLN A 87 6.27 4.92 5.07
C GLN A 87 5.93 3.57 4.43
N VAL A 88 5.27 3.63 3.28
CA VAL A 88 4.90 2.44 2.52
C VAL A 88 5.74 2.41 1.25
N THR A 89 6.31 1.25 0.93
CA THR A 89 7.12 1.07 -0.27
C THR A 89 6.66 -0.17 -1.01
N PHE A 90 6.38 0.00 -2.30
CA PHE A 90 6.09 -1.10 -3.21
C PHE A 90 7.31 -1.29 -4.09
N GLU A 91 7.84 -2.52 -4.14
CA GLU A 91 8.99 -2.85 -4.99
C GLU A 91 8.64 -3.99 -5.91
N LEU A 92 9.05 -3.87 -7.17
CA LEU A 92 8.77 -4.88 -8.18
C LEU A 92 10.08 -5.49 -8.64
N PHE A 93 10.16 -6.81 -8.58
CA PHE A 93 11.36 -7.55 -9.01
C PHE A 93 10.97 -8.47 -10.16
N PRO A 94 11.47 -8.21 -11.37
CA PRO A 94 11.16 -9.07 -12.51
C PRO A 94 11.66 -10.49 -12.25
N ALA A 95 10.85 -11.48 -12.62
CA ALA A 95 11.19 -12.89 -12.45
C ALA A 95 10.70 -13.65 -13.68
N GLY A 96 11.42 -13.50 -14.80
CA GLY A 96 10.98 -14.05 -16.06
C GLY A 96 9.74 -13.33 -16.56
N ASP A 97 8.66 -14.08 -16.77
CA ASP A 97 7.36 -13.49 -17.18
C ASP A 97 6.47 -13.18 -15.97
N ARG A 98 7.03 -13.26 -14.76
CA ARG A 98 6.33 -12.97 -13.53
C ARG A 98 6.97 -11.79 -12.83
N THR A 99 6.33 -11.32 -11.76
CA THR A 99 6.82 -10.22 -10.95
C THR A 99 6.68 -10.57 -9.49
N ARG A 100 7.77 -10.40 -8.73
CA ARG A 100 7.67 -10.48 -7.28
C ARG A 100 7.38 -9.09 -6.73
N LEU A 101 6.25 -8.96 -6.05
CA LEU A 101 5.84 -7.71 -5.45
C LEU A 101 6.16 -7.77 -3.96
N ARG A 102 6.89 -6.77 -3.48
CA ARG A 102 7.17 -6.62 -2.04
C ARG A 102 6.57 -5.32 -1.56
N VAL A 103 5.75 -5.38 -0.52
CA VAL A 103 5.23 -4.20 0.16
C VAL A 103 5.90 -4.13 1.53
N THR A 104 6.53 -3.00 1.82
CA THR A 104 7.16 -2.74 3.11
C THR A 104 6.47 -1.55 3.76
N HIS A 105 6.03 -1.70 5.00
CA HIS A 105 5.38 -0.62 5.74
C HIS A 105 6.15 -0.43 7.04
N ALA A 106 6.89 0.67 7.12
CA ALA A 106 7.74 0.98 8.25
C ALA A 106 7.15 2.15 9.04
N GLY A 107 7.36 2.14 10.36
CA GLY A 107 6.96 3.26 11.20
C GLY A 107 5.55 3.16 11.77
N VAL A 108 4.89 2.01 11.67
CA VAL A 108 3.53 1.86 12.21
C VAL A 108 3.52 1.98 13.73
N ASP A 109 4.65 1.76 14.37
CA ASP A 109 4.77 1.90 15.82
C ASP A 109 4.77 3.35 16.28
N THR A 110 4.78 4.32 15.34
CA THR A 110 4.65 5.73 15.69
C THR A 110 3.21 6.16 15.93
N PHE A 111 2.24 5.33 15.53
CA PHE A 111 0.83 5.63 15.75
C PHE A 111 0.45 5.37 17.19
N PRO A 112 -0.66 5.98 17.69
CA PRO A 112 -1.03 5.83 19.10
C PRO A 112 -1.24 4.36 19.50
N ALA A 113 -0.42 3.90 20.44
CA ALA A 113 -0.48 2.51 20.89
C ALA A 113 -1.77 2.20 21.65
N SER A 114 -2.43 3.23 22.15
CA SER A 114 -3.69 3.03 22.89
C SER A 114 -4.87 2.71 21.98
N ASN A 115 -4.70 2.90 20.67
CA ASN A 115 -5.77 2.61 19.72
C ASN A 115 -5.48 1.27 19.03
N SER A 116 -6.30 0.26 19.35
CA SER A 116 -6.09 -1.09 18.81
C SER A 116 -6.27 -1.16 17.29
N ASP A 117 -6.95 -0.18 16.67
CA ASP A 117 -7.08 -0.15 15.23
C ASP A 117 -5.73 0.06 14.54
N PHE A 118 -4.76 0.63 15.25
CA PHE A 118 -3.41 0.86 14.73
C PHE A 118 -2.43 -0.24 15.13
N ALA A 119 -2.92 -1.38 15.59
CA ALA A 119 -2.06 -2.49 15.96
C ALA A 119 -1.36 -3.06 14.72
N LYS A 120 -0.11 -3.45 14.91
CA LYS A 120 0.71 -3.97 13.81
C LYS A 120 0.04 -5.13 13.07
N THR A 121 -0.64 -6.01 13.83
CA THR A 121 -1.32 -7.16 13.20
C THR A 121 -2.39 -6.75 12.20
N ASN A 122 -3.05 -5.61 12.42
CA ASN A 122 -4.05 -5.12 11.49
C ASN A 122 -3.41 -4.70 10.17
N PHE A 123 -2.22 -4.12 10.23
CA PHE A 123 -1.50 -3.74 9.01
C PHE A 123 -1.02 -4.98 8.25
N VAL A 124 -0.53 -5.99 8.98
CA VAL A 124 -0.11 -7.25 8.35
C VAL A 124 -1.30 -7.87 7.62
N THR A 125 -2.45 -7.98 8.29
CA THR A 125 -3.65 -8.55 7.70
C THR A 125 -4.09 -7.74 6.47
N GLY A 126 -4.11 -6.41 6.61
CA GLY A 126 -4.55 -5.53 5.52
C GLY A 126 -3.67 -5.67 4.28
N TRP A 127 -2.36 -5.63 4.47
CA TRP A 127 -1.46 -5.74 3.32
C TRP A 127 -1.49 -7.12 2.70
N THR A 128 -1.63 -8.17 3.53
CA THR A 128 -1.76 -9.53 3.01
C THR A 128 -2.98 -9.65 2.11
N GLU A 129 -4.10 -9.05 2.53
CA GLU A 129 -5.32 -9.07 1.74
C GLU A 129 -5.18 -8.25 0.45
N ILE A 130 -4.58 -7.07 0.54
CA ILE A 130 -4.40 -6.21 -0.62
C ILE A 130 -3.49 -6.87 -1.66
N VAL A 131 -2.36 -7.41 -1.23
CA VAL A 131 -1.43 -8.09 -2.14
C VAL A 131 -2.11 -9.31 -2.75
N GLY A 132 -2.86 -10.06 -1.94
CA GLY A 132 -3.59 -11.21 -2.44
C GLY A 132 -4.65 -10.85 -3.47
N ASP A 133 -5.35 -9.72 -3.25
CA ASP A 133 -6.36 -9.25 -4.19
C ASP A 133 -5.72 -8.81 -5.52
N ILE A 134 -4.60 -8.12 -5.46
CA ILE A 134 -3.87 -7.73 -6.66
C ILE A 134 -3.47 -8.96 -7.47
N LYS A 135 -2.91 -9.95 -6.78
CA LYS A 135 -2.50 -11.20 -7.42
C LYS A 135 -3.69 -11.88 -8.08
N LYS A 136 -4.79 -12.00 -7.35
CA LYS A 136 -5.97 -12.67 -7.84
C LYS A 136 -6.53 -11.95 -9.08
N LYS A 137 -6.61 -10.63 -9.03
CA LYS A 137 -7.15 -9.86 -10.15
C LYS A 137 -6.28 -9.99 -11.40
N LEU A 138 -4.97 -9.90 -11.24
CA LEU A 138 -4.06 -9.94 -12.38
C LEU A 138 -3.91 -11.33 -12.97
N GLU A 139 -4.18 -12.39 -12.20
CA GLU A 139 -4.06 -13.75 -12.68
C GLU A 139 -5.38 -14.30 -13.24
N GLN A 140 -6.45 -13.55 -13.12
CA GLN A 140 -7.71 -13.93 -13.71
C GLN A 140 -7.67 -13.75 -15.23
N LYS A 141 -8.32 -14.65 -15.93
CA LYS A 141 -8.41 -14.58 -17.39
C LYS A 141 -9.82 -14.23 -17.83
#